data_3c4c8f6e314db47955553ca9f277367c
#
_entry.id   3c4c8f6e314db47955553ca9f277367c
#
_cell.length_a   1.000
_cell.length_b   1.000
_cell.length_c   1.000
_cell.angle_alpha   90.00
_cell.angle_beta   90.00
_cell.angle_gamma   90.00
#
_symmetry.space_group_name_H-M   'P 1'
#
loop_
_entity.id
_entity.type
_entity.pdbx_description
1 polymer ?
#
loop_
_entity_poly.entity_id
_entity_poly.type
_entity_poly.pdbx_seq_one_letter_code
_entity_poly.pdbx_strand_id
1 'polypeptide(L)'
;VTVLLHLSDPHFGTERPEVVQAVLALVQAQPPDLVVLSGDITQRARAGQFAAARRFVQALGAPVLAVPGNHDIALFNLFARVFRPYAAYAQAFGAELEPVFDGPQLLVQGVNTTRPWRHKHGEVSAQQIQRVAQRLRQATPQQLRVVVVHQPVAVPPEDEPRNRLRGHQAALKAWALAGADLVLGGHIHLPGVLSLPGLGRPLWAVQAGTAVSSRTRRGGPNSVNLLRWGSAAKPGECVVQRWDYGAAQQRFEAVSETRLQASR
;
A
#
# COMPACT_ATOMS: atom_id res chain seq x y z
N VAL A 1 -18.11 9.09 -7.04
CA VAL A 1 -17.35 8.34 -6.00
C VAL A 1 -16.12 7.79 -6.65
N THR A 2 -14.94 8.14 -6.10
CA THR A 2 -13.65 7.61 -6.54
C THR A 2 -13.31 6.34 -5.78
N VAL A 3 -12.82 5.33 -6.50
CA VAL A 3 -12.50 4.00 -5.98
C VAL A 3 -10.99 3.77 -6.05
N LEU A 4 -10.37 3.46 -4.91
CA LEU A 4 -8.97 3.06 -4.80
C LEU A 4 -8.90 1.60 -4.34
N LEU A 5 -8.23 0.74 -5.11
CA LEU A 5 -7.92 -0.63 -4.70
C LEU A 5 -6.52 -0.68 -4.10
N HIS A 6 -6.40 -1.11 -2.84
CA HIS A 6 -5.13 -1.27 -2.14
C HIS A 6 -4.74 -2.75 -2.06
N LEU A 7 -3.69 -3.09 -2.75
CA LEU A 7 -3.02 -4.39 -2.78
C LEU A 7 -1.66 -4.29 -2.08
N SER A 8 -1.26 -5.33 -1.37
CA SER A 8 0.07 -5.43 -0.78
C SER A 8 0.59 -6.86 -0.79
N ASP A 9 1.90 -7.01 -0.69
CA ASP A 9 2.55 -8.30 -0.45
C ASP A 9 2.11 -9.41 -1.42
N PRO A 10 1.98 -9.14 -2.75
CA PRO A 10 1.61 -10.17 -3.71
C PRO A 10 2.69 -11.25 -3.87
N HIS A 11 3.95 -10.94 -3.54
CA HIS A 11 5.09 -11.86 -3.52
C HIS A 11 5.12 -12.78 -4.75
N PHE A 12 5.10 -12.22 -5.97
CA PHE A 12 5.22 -13.00 -7.20
C PHE A 12 6.43 -13.94 -7.14
N GLY A 13 6.18 -15.18 -7.47
CA GLY A 13 7.05 -16.35 -7.21
C GLY A 13 6.52 -17.25 -6.10
N THR A 14 5.44 -16.85 -5.42
CA THR A 14 4.64 -17.64 -4.48
C THR A 14 3.14 -17.31 -4.62
N GLU A 15 2.78 -16.68 -5.72
CA GLU A 15 1.38 -16.36 -6.03
C GLU A 15 0.54 -17.61 -6.24
N ARG A 16 -0.74 -17.48 -5.91
CA ARG A 16 -1.76 -18.51 -6.15
C ARG A 16 -2.54 -18.12 -7.40
N PRO A 17 -2.47 -18.89 -8.49
CA PRO A 17 -3.11 -18.54 -9.77
C PRO A 17 -4.61 -18.29 -9.65
N GLU A 18 -5.31 -19.08 -8.84
CA GLU A 18 -6.75 -18.93 -8.59
C GLU A 18 -7.08 -17.62 -7.86
N VAL A 19 -6.20 -17.16 -6.95
CA VAL A 19 -6.39 -15.90 -6.24
C VAL A 19 -6.08 -14.71 -7.16
N VAL A 20 -5.07 -14.84 -8.03
CA VAL A 20 -4.78 -13.83 -9.07
C VAL A 20 -6.01 -13.63 -9.96
N GLN A 21 -6.65 -14.72 -10.44
CA GLN A 21 -7.86 -14.61 -11.25
C GLN A 21 -9.02 -13.97 -10.48
N ALA A 22 -9.16 -14.29 -9.19
CA ALA A 22 -10.18 -13.68 -8.35
C ALA A 22 -9.99 -12.17 -8.15
N VAL A 23 -8.73 -11.68 -8.03
CA VAL A 23 -8.46 -10.23 -8.00
C VAL A 23 -8.83 -9.57 -9.32
N LEU A 24 -8.49 -10.18 -10.46
CA LEU A 24 -8.86 -9.66 -11.78
C LEU A 24 -10.40 -9.58 -11.95
N ALA A 25 -11.12 -10.62 -11.50
CA ALA A 25 -12.58 -10.62 -11.50
C ALA A 25 -13.17 -9.54 -10.56
N LEU A 26 -12.55 -9.31 -9.38
CA LEU A 26 -12.95 -8.22 -8.48
C LEU A 26 -12.78 -6.86 -9.16
N VAL A 27 -11.66 -6.62 -9.84
CA VAL A 27 -11.39 -5.37 -10.56
C VAL A 27 -12.41 -5.14 -11.68
N GLN A 28 -12.81 -6.18 -12.40
CA GLN A 28 -13.87 -6.10 -13.41
C GLN A 28 -15.23 -5.75 -12.81
N ALA A 29 -15.57 -6.35 -11.66
CA ALA A 29 -16.83 -6.10 -10.97
C ALA A 29 -16.86 -4.75 -10.22
N GLN A 30 -15.70 -4.26 -9.78
CA GLN A 30 -15.50 -3.04 -9.01
C GLN A 30 -14.34 -2.23 -9.60
N PRO A 31 -14.51 -1.60 -10.78
CA PRO A 31 -13.43 -0.90 -11.47
C PRO A 31 -12.82 0.21 -10.60
N PRO A 32 -11.52 0.14 -10.27
CA PRO A 32 -10.86 1.20 -9.52
C PRO A 32 -10.37 2.33 -10.43
N ASP A 33 -10.41 3.56 -9.92
CA ASP A 33 -9.76 4.72 -10.55
C ASP A 33 -8.24 4.69 -10.34
N LEU A 34 -7.80 4.03 -9.27
CA LEU A 34 -6.39 3.83 -8.95
C LEU A 34 -6.17 2.51 -8.20
N VAL A 35 -5.13 1.78 -8.58
CA VAL A 35 -4.61 0.66 -7.79
C VAL A 35 -3.33 1.10 -7.09
N VAL A 36 -3.25 0.87 -5.78
CA VAL A 36 -2.03 1.06 -4.99
C VAL A 36 -1.41 -0.29 -4.68
N LEU A 37 -0.13 -0.44 -5.02
CA LEU A 37 0.70 -1.60 -4.69
C LEU A 37 1.73 -1.19 -3.61
N SER A 38 1.47 -1.53 -2.35
CA SER A 38 2.26 -1.05 -1.21
C SER A 38 3.46 -1.96 -0.86
N GLY A 39 4.12 -2.53 -1.87
CA GLY A 39 5.41 -3.21 -1.73
C GLY A 39 5.36 -4.72 -1.59
N ASP A 40 6.55 -5.33 -1.47
CA ASP A 40 6.81 -6.77 -1.49
C ASP A 40 6.13 -7.44 -2.69
N ILE A 41 6.33 -6.78 -3.85
CA ILE A 41 5.73 -7.18 -5.12
C ILE A 41 6.26 -8.54 -5.55
N THR A 42 7.55 -8.78 -5.31
CA THR A 42 8.22 -10.05 -5.63
C THR A 42 8.67 -10.79 -4.38
N GLN A 43 8.88 -12.10 -4.51
CA GLN A 43 9.39 -12.91 -3.40
C GLN A 43 10.90 -12.74 -3.21
N ARG A 44 11.68 -12.50 -4.28
CA ARG A 44 13.16 -12.53 -4.25
C ARG A 44 13.81 -11.57 -5.25
N ALA A 45 13.12 -10.55 -5.72
CA ALA A 45 13.60 -9.59 -6.72
C ALA A 45 14.19 -10.23 -7.99
N ARG A 46 13.65 -11.38 -8.44
CA ARG A 46 14.10 -12.05 -9.66
C ARG A 46 13.39 -11.46 -10.89
N ALA A 47 14.08 -11.38 -12.02
CA ALA A 47 13.52 -10.84 -13.26
C ALA A 47 12.20 -11.52 -13.69
N GLY A 48 12.12 -12.86 -13.59
CA GLY A 48 10.89 -13.60 -13.91
C GLY A 48 9.71 -13.25 -12.97
N GLN A 49 10.00 -12.96 -11.70
CA GLN A 49 8.98 -12.54 -10.72
C GLN A 49 8.46 -11.14 -11.03
N PHE A 50 9.34 -10.20 -11.37
CA PHE A 50 8.95 -8.87 -11.83
C PHE A 50 8.18 -8.92 -13.16
N ALA A 51 8.56 -9.80 -14.07
CA ALA A 51 7.82 -9.99 -15.31
C ALA A 51 6.40 -10.53 -15.08
N ALA A 52 6.22 -11.46 -14.13
CA ALA A 52 4.91 -11.96 -13.74
C ALA A 52 4.07 -10.84 -13.07
N ALA A 53 4.66 -10.10 -12.15
CA ALA A 53 4.02 -8.95 -11.51
C ALA A 53 3.58 -7.89 -12.54
N ARG A 54 4.44 -7.60 -13.53
CA ARG A 54 4.11 -6.63 -14.59
C ARG A 54 2.91 -7.09 -15.43
N ARG A 55 2.86 -8.39 -15.81
CA ARG A 55 1.69 -8.93 -16.52
C ARG A 55 0.41 -8.81 -15.70
N PHE A 56 0.48 -9.10 -14.41
CA PHE A 56 -0.65 -8.93 -13.51
C PHE A 56 -1.11 -7.48 -13.46
N VAL A 57 -0.20 -6.53 -13.25
CA VAL A 57 -0.50 -5.09 -13.22
C VAL A 57 -1.13 -4.62 -14.53
N GLN A 58 -0.62 -5.07 -15.69
CA GLN A 58 -1.21 -4.76 -16.99
C GLN A 58 -2.63 -5.31 -17.14
N ALA A 59 -2.89 -6.50 -16.60
CA ALA A 59 -4.21 -7.13 -16.64
C ALA A 59 -5.25 -6.46 -15.73
N LEU A 60 -4.83 -5.65 -14.73
CA LEU A 60 -5.76 -4.86 -13.90
C LEU A 60 -6.49 -3.77 -14.70
N GLY A 61 -5.93 -3.28 -15.81
CA GLY A 61 -6.57 -2.31 -16.69
C GLY A 61 -6.83 -0.93 -16.07
N ALA A 62 -6.17 -0.60 -14.96
CA ALA A 62 -6.30 0.68 -14.24
C ALA A 62 -4.92 1.29 -13.98
N PRO A 63 -4.83 2.61 -13.73
CA PRO A 63 -3.59 3.24 -13.27
C PRO A 63 -3.07 2.57 -11.99
N VAL A 64 -1.74 2.35 -11.91
CA VAL A 64 -1.11 1.71 -10.75
C VAL A 64 -0.03 2.61 -10.17
N LEU A 65 -0.11 2.87 -8.86
CA LEU A 65 0.94 3.47 -8.06
C LEU A 65 1.61 2.39 -7.23
N ALA A 66 2.88 2.11 -7.48
CA ALA A 66 3.63 1.08 -6.79
C ALA A 66 4.80 1.68 -6.00
N VAL A 67 5.04 1.18 -4.78
CA VAL A 67 6.26 1.44 -4.01
C VAL A 67 7.00 0.12 -3.78
N PRO A 68 8.34 0.11 -3.67
CA PRO A 68 9.08 -1.11 -3.40
C PRO A 68 8.92 -1.57 -1.94
N GLY A 69 8.88 -2.90 -1.74
CA GLY A 69 9.04 -3.53 -0.44
C GLY A 69 10.45 -4.09 -0.25
N ASN A 70 10.72 -4.66 0.92
CA ASN A 70 12.06 -5.19 1.22
C ASN A 70 12.42 -6.46 0.43
N HIS A 71 11.43 -7.21 -0.04
CA HIS A 71 11.62 -8.37 -0.92
C HIS A 71 11.89 -7.97 -2.38
N ASP A 72 11.68 -6.71 -2.75
CA ASP A 72 11.94 -6.17 -4.09
C ASP A 72 13.41 -5.73 -4.29
N ILE A 73 14.21 -5.83 -3.23
CA ILE A 73 15.67 -5.63 -3.26
C ILE A 73 16.36 -6.99 -3.29
N ALA A 74 17.31 -7.18 -4.20
CA ALA A 74 18.07 -8.44 -4.33
C ALA A 74 18.73 -8.81 -2.99
N LEU A 75 18.39 -10.02 -2.49
CA LEU A 75 18.90 -10.48 -1.19
C LEU A 75 20.28 -11.13 -1.32
N PHE A 76 20.48 -11.98 -2.32
CA PHE A 76 21.67 -12.82 -2.47
C PHE A 76 22.72 -12.23 -3.42
N ASN A 77 22.35 -11.30 -4.27
CA ASN A 77 23.29 -10.58 -5.14
C ASN A 77 23.79 -9.32 -4.41
N LEU A 78 24.87 -9.48 -3.62
CA LEU A 78 25.43 -8.38 -2.83
C LEU A 78 25.92 -7.21 -3.68
N PHE A 79 26.47 -7.48 -4.86
CA PHE A 79 26.89 -6.42 -5.79
C PHE A 79 25.68 -5.60 -6.25
N ALA A 80 24.63 -6.25 -6.73
CA ALA A 80 23.40 -5.58 -7.13
C ALA A 80 22.77 -4.83 -5.94
N ARG A 81 22.78 -5.43 -4.74
CA ARG A 81 22.23 -4.83 -3.53
C ARG A 81 22.93 -3.52 -3.13
N VAL A 82 24.26 -3.46 -3.31
CA VAL A 82 25.07 -2.27 -2.96
C VAL A 82 25.00 -1.20 -4.05
N PHE A 83 25.18 -1.59 -5.32
CA PHE A 83 25.37 -0.63 -6.41
C PHE A 83 24.11 -0.32 -7.21
N ARG A 84 23.14 -1.25 -7.29
CA ARG A 84 21.89 -1.10 -8.08
C ARG A 84 20.70 -1.80 -7.39
N PRO A 85 20.39 -1.44 -6.12
CA PRO A 85 19.42 -2.17 -5.31
C PRO A 85 18.02 -2.28 -5.93
N TYR A 86 17.60 -1.28 -6.70
CA TYR A 86 16.28 -1.19 -7.31
C TYR A 86 16.27 -1.39 -8.82
N ALA A 87 17.36 -1.86 -9.43
CA ALA A 87 17.45 -1.95 -10.91
C ALA A 87 16.35 -2.84 -11.51
N ALA A 88 16.09 -4.01 -10.92
CA ALA A 88 15.05 -4.92 -11.41
C ALA A 88 13.64 -4.34 -11.18
N TYR A 89 13.42 -3.67 -10.05
CA TYR A 89 12.18 -2.93 -9.79
C TYR A 89 11.98 -1.81 -10.83
N ALA A 90 13.00 -0.99 -11.03
CA ALA A 90 12.94 0.13 -11.97
C ALA A 90 12.70 -0.32 -13.42
N GLN A 91 13.22 -1.46 -13.83
CA GLN A 91 12.95 -2.05 -15.14
C GLN A 91 11.46 -2.47 -15.30
N ALA A 92 10.81 -2.87 -14.21
CA ALA A 92 9.43 -3.34 -14.24
C ALA A 92 8.40 -2.22 -14.04
N PHE A 93 8.67 -1.27 -13.12
CA PHE A 93 7.73 -0.26 -12.64
C PHE A 93 8.18 1.18 -12.87
N GLY A 94 9.35 1.40 -13.47
CA GLY A 94 9.92 2.74 -13.66
C GLY A 94 10.93 3.12 -12.56
N ALA A 95 11.75 4.13 -12.86
CA ALA A 95 12.83 4.57 -11.98
C ALA A 95 12.35 5.38 -10.77
N GLU A 96 11.09 5.88 -10.81
CA GLU A 96 10.51 6.63 -9.70
C GLU A 96 10.08 5.65 -8.59
N LEU A 97 10.71 5.76 -7.43
CA LEU A 97 10.45 4.91 -6.27
C LEU A 97 9.44 5.53 -5.29
N GLU A 98 9.11 6.81 -5.48
CA GLU A 98 8.18 7.59 -4.66
C GLU A 98 7.13 8.28 -5.54
N PRO A 99 6.38 7.51 -6.35
CA PRO A 99 5.45 8.07 -7.33
C PRO A 99 4.34 8.85 -6.67
N VAL A 100 3.79 9.82 -7.41
CA VAL A 100 2.64 10.63 -7.02
C VAL A 100 1.51 10.40 -8.01
N PHE A 101 0.31 10.18 -7.50
CA PHE A 101 -0.93 10.30 -8.25
C PHE A 101 -1.67 11.55 -7.76
N ASP A 102 -1.93 12.48 -8.66
CA ASP A 102 -2.61 13.74 -8.40
C ASP A 102 -3.82 13.87 -9.31
N GLY A 103 -4.93 13.32 -8.85
CA GLY A 103 -6.22 13.35 -9.55
C GLY A 103 -7.22 14.29 -8.87
N PRO A 104 -8.37 14.55 -9.48
CA PRO A 104 -9.35 15.52 -8.96
C PRO A 104 -9.83 15.22 -7.53
N GLN A 105 -9.91 13.95 -7.15
CA GLN A 105 -10.47 13.49 -5.88
C GLN A 105 -9.42 12.79 -4.98
N LEU A 106 -8.24 12.47 -5.50
CA LEU A 106 -7.20 11.75 -4.78
C LEU A 106 -5.85 12.45 -4.96
N LEU A 107 -5.14 12.69 -3.87
CA LEU A 107 -3.70 12.90 -3.86
C LEU A 107 -3.07 11.71 -3.15
N VAL A 108 -2.31 10.89 -3.88
CA VAL A 108 -1.63 9.72 -3.33
C VAL A 108 -0.13 9.87 -3.50
N GLN A 109 0.62 9.86 -2.39
CA GLN A 109 2.07 10.01 -2.37
C GLN A 109 2.73 8.71 -1.92
N GLY A 110 3.48 8.06 -2.81
CA GLY A 110 4.34 6.94 -2.47
C GLY A 110 5.61 7.38 -1.73
N VAL A 111 6.08 6.53 -0.81
CA VAL A 111 7.33 6.74 -0.05
C VAL A 111 8.12 5.45 -0.04
N ASN A 112 9.32 5.48 -0.55
CA ASN A 112 10.24 4.34 -0.47
C ASN A 112 10.83 4.25 0.94
N THR A 113 10.27 3.35 1.75
CA THR A 113 10.72 3.11 3.12
C THR A 113 11.78 2.02 3.23
N THR A 114 12.11 1.35 2.12
CA THR A 114 13.15 0.30 2.11
C THR A 114 14.55 0.91 2.12
N ARG A 115 15.52 0.14 2.64
CA ARG A 115 16.94 0.52 2.63
C ARG A 115 17.78 -0.69 2.24
N PRO A 116 18.73 -0.59 1.30
CA PRO A 116 19.56 -1.72 0.87
C PRO A 116 20.34 -2.39 2.01
N TRP A 117 20.75 -1.62 3.01
CA TRP A 117 21.49 -2.10 4.17
C TRP A 117 20.60 -2.67 5.30
N ARG A 118 19.29 -2.53 5.18
CA ARG A 118 18.31 -3.12 6.11
C ARG A 118 17.59 -4.26 5.42
N HIS A 119 17.56 -5.43 6.06
CA HIS A 119 16.95 -6.60 5.44
C HIS A 119 15.41 -6.54 5.49
N LYS A 120 14.84 -6.17 6.63
CA LYS A 120 13.39 -6.23 6.90
C LYS A 120 12.81 -4.88 7.30
N HIS A 121 13.54 -4.16 8.15
CA HIS A 121 13.01 -2.94 8.76
C HIS A 121 13.14 -1.74 7.83
N GLY A 122 12.03 -1.01 7.67
CA GLY A 122 12.00 0.22 6.90
C GLY A 122 12.42 1.44 7.71
N GLU A 123 12.69 2.52 6.98
CA GLU A 123 13.06 3.81 7.55
C GLU A 123 12.58 4.95 6.66
N VAL A 124 12.04 6.01 7.25
CA VAL A 124 11.74 7.25 6.56
C VAL A 124 12.70 8.35 7.05
N SER A 125 13.34 9.03 6.10
CA SER A 125 14.28 10.12 6.41
C SER A 125 13.54 11.43 6.66
N ALA A 126 14.20 12.38 7.36
CA ALA A 126 13.67 13.72 7.58
C ALA A 126 13.36 14.44 6.25
N GLN A 127 14.19 14.24 5.22
CA GLN A 127 13.96 14.80 3.89
C GLN A 127 12.71 14.24 3.22
N GLN A 128 12.48 12.92 3.30
CA GLN A 128 11.24 12.29 2.80
C GLN A 128 10.02 12.83 3.54
N ILE A 129 10.09 12.94 4.87
CA ILE A 129 9.01 13.49 5.69
C ILE A 129 8.63 14.90 5.23
N GLN A 130 9.61 15.76 5.02
CA GLN A 130 9.37 17.15 4.58
C GLN A 130 8.80 17.23 3.17
N ARG A 131 9.34 16.45 2.20
CA ARG A 131 8.81 16.43 0.82
C ARG A 131 7.35 15.99 0.80
N VAL A 132 7.02 14.93 1.51
CA VAL A 132 5.63 14.44 1.61
C VAL A 132 4.74 15.49 2.24
N ALA A 133 5.15 16.11 3.36
CA ALA A 133 4.39 17.16 4.01
C ALA A 133 4.18 18.38 3.10
N GLN A 134 5.21 18.77 2.32
CA GLN A 134 5.07 19.85 1.35
C GLN A 134 4.05 19.51 0.26
N ARG A 135 4.08 18.28 -0.25
CA ARG A 135 3.12 17.82 -1.27
C ARG A 135 1.69 17.78 -0.75
N LEU A 136 1.48 17.27 0.46
CA LEU A 136 0.17 17.20 1.10
C LEU A 136 -0.48 18.59 1.28
N ARG A 137 0.31 19.64 1.58
CA ARG A 137 -0.20 21.03 1.71
C ARG A 137 -0.70 21.61 0.39
N GLN A 138 -0.30 21.06 -0.74
CA GLN A 138 -0.73 21.49 -2.07
C GLN A 138 -2.06 20.85 -2.50
N ALA A 139 -2.55 19.88 -1.73
CA ALA A 139 -3.80 19.20 -2.03
C ALA A 139 -5.00 20.13 -1.96
N THR A 140 -5.95 19.93 -2.86
CA THR A 140 -7.22 20.63 -2.84
C THR A 140 -8.15 20.10 -1.72
N PRO A 141 -9.17 20.87 -1.30
CA PRO A 141 -10.13 20.39 -0.30
C PRO A 141 -10.91 19.15 -0.72
N GLN A 142 -11.05 18.88 -2.02
CA GLN A 142 -11.79 17.73 -2.56
C GLN A 142 -10.99 16.44 -2.51
N GLN A 143 -9.66 16.52 -2.46
CA GLN A 143 -8.79 15.35 -2.53
C GLN A 143 -8.69 14.63 -1.18
N LEU A 144 -8.89 13.33 -1.18
CA LEU A 144 -8.41 12.45 -0.10
C LEU A 144 -6.88 12.36 -0.18
N ARG A 145 -6.20 12.68 0.93
CA ARG A 145 -4.75 12.77 1.01
C ARG A 145 -4.17 11.50 1.61
N VAL A 146 -3.56 10.71 0.75
CA VAL A 146 -3.09 9.36 1.07
C VAL A 146 -1.57 9.29 0.97
N VAL A 147 -0.92 8.77 2.01
CA VAL A 147 0.51 8.42 1.98
C VAL A 147 0.62 6.90 1.90
N VAL A 148 1.49 6.40 1.01
CA VAL A 148 1.71 4.97 0.83
C VAL A 148 3.12 4.62 1.27
N VAL A 149 3.22 3.69 2.20
CA VAL A 149 4.48 3.12 2.71
C VAL A 149 4.41 1.59 2.59
N HIS A 150 5.56 0.91 2.60
CA HIS A 150 5.53 -0.55 2.73
C HIS A 150 5.49 -0.97 4.21
N GLN A 151 6.50 -0.61 4.99
CA GLN A 151 6.50 -0.94 6.42
C GLN A 151 5.48 -0.07 7.18
N PRO A 152 4.68 -0.68 8.08
CA PRO A 152 3.56 -0.01 8.74
C PRO A 152 4.01 1.12 9.68
N VAL A 153 3.24 2.20 9.72
CA VAL A 153 3.43 3.29 10.70
C VAL A 153 2.84 2.94 12.08
N ALA A 154 1.90 2.03 12.11
CA ALA A 154 1.30 1.47 13.31
C ALA A 154 1.07 -0.03 13.12
N VAL A 155 1.10 -0.79 14.20
CA VAL A 155 0.82 -2.23 14.23
C VAL A 155 -0.22 -2.51 15.29
N PRO A 156 -1.05 -3.54 15.11
CA PRO A 156 -2.01 -3.94 16.14
C PRO A 156 -1.29 -4.44 17.39
N PRO A 157 -1.93 -4.42 18.56
CA PRO A 157 -1.31 -4.78 19.85
C PRO A 157 -0.67 -6.17 19.88
N GLU A 158 -1.22 -7.10 19.12
CA GLU A 158 -0.73 -8.48 19.00
C GLU A 158 0.47 -8.65 18.07
N ASP A 159 0.92 -7.60 17.40
CA ASP A 159 2.11 -7.63 16.55
C ASP A 159 3.31 -6.94 17.22
N GLU A 160 4.51 -7.25 16.72
CA GLU A 160 5.74 -6.73 17.29
C GLU A 160 5.94 -5.24 16.96
N PRO A 161 6.13 -4.39 17.98
CA PRO A 161 6.39 -2.95 17.77
C PRO A 161 7.59 -2.64 16.85
N ARG A 162 8.57 -3.56 16.78
CA ARG A 162 9.75 -3.44 15.91
C ARG A 162 9.43 -3.53 14.42
N ASN A 163 8.25 -4.03 14.03
CA ASN A 163 7.79 -4.04 12.64
C ASN A 163 7.38 -2.65 12.15
N ARG A 164 7.21 -1.68 13.07
CA ARG A 164 6.89 -0.31 12.69
C ARG A 164 8.04 0.35 11.93
N LEU A 165 7.67 1.19 10.99
CA LEU A 165 8.57 2.06 10.22
C LEU A 165 9.42 2.92 11.18
N ARG A 166 10.74 2.91 11.04
CA ARG A 166 11.62 3.81 11.77
C ARG A 166 11.37 5.25 11.33
N GLY A 167 11.25 6.16 12.29
CA GLY A 167 10.88 7.54 12.03
C GLY A 167 9.37 7.79 11.95
N HIS A 168 8.53 6.76 12.14
CA HIS A 168 7.07 6.87 12.06
C HIS A 168 6.48 7.99 12.91
N GLN A 169 6.97 8.23 14.13
CA GLN A 169 6.42 9.27 15.02
C GLN A 169 6.60 10.67 14.43
N ALA A 170 7.79 11.00 13.93
CA ALA A 170 8.06 12.28 13.28
C ALA A 170 7.26 12.41 11.97
N ALA A 171 7.19 11.32 11.19
CA ALA A 171 6.42 11.26 9.96
C ALA A 171 4.93 11.52 10.21
N LEU A 172 4.31 10.80 11.14
CA LEU A 172 2.89 10.95 11.47
C LEU A 172 2.55 12.36 11.94
N LYS A 173 3.37 12.97 12.82
CA LYS A 173 3.18 14.36 13.25
C LYS A 173 3.23 15.33 12.08
N ALA A 174 4.26 15.24 11.24
CA ALA A 174 4.44 16.13 10.10
C ALA A 174 3.35 15.96 9.03
N TRP A 175 2.99 14.71 8.71
CA TRP A 175 1.99 14.40 7.69
C TRP A 175 0.58 14.74 8.16
N ALA A 176 0.24 14.50 9.43
CA ALA A 176 -1.03 14.93 10.00
C ALA A 176 -1.18 16.45 9.93
N LEU A 177 -0.17 17.21 10.38
CA LEU A 177 -0.16 18.68 10.30
C LEU A 177 -0.24 19.20 8.86
N ALA A 178 0.29 18.45 7.90
CA ALA A 178 0.23 18.77 6.47
C ALA A 178 -1.09 18.34 5.81
N GLY A 179 -1.97 17.67 6.55
CA GLY A 179 -3.31 17.34 6.10
C GLY A 179 -3.51 15.90 5.64
N ALA A 180 -2.59 14.95 5.86
CA ALA A 180 -2.83 13.55 5.55
C ALA A 180 -4.11 13.02 6.21
N ASP A 181 -4.86 12.23 5.46
CA ASP A 181 -6.08 11.57 5.92
C ASP A 181 -5.82 10.07 6.20
N LEU A 182 -5.04 9.41 5.34
CA LEU A 182 -4.72 7.99 5.44
C LEU A 182 -3.23 7.71 5.22
N VAL A 183 -2.72 6.67 5.89
CA VAL A 183 -1.45 6.02 5.57
C VAL A 183 -1.72 4.57 5.24
N LEU A 184 -1.48 4.16 3.98
CA LEU A 184 -1.61 2.78 3.53
C LEU A 184 -0.28 2.04 3.71
N GLY A 185 -0.33 0.79 4.15
CA GLY A 185 0.85 -0.05 4.36
C GLY A 185 0.58 -1.55 4.20
N GLY A 186 1.65 -2.33 4.23
CA GLY A 186 1.63 -3.79 4.13
C GLY A 186 2.63 -4.44 5.09
N HIS A 187 3.51 -5.34 4.58
CA HIS A 187 4.64 -5.93 5.28
C HIS A 187 4.29 -6.95 6.37
N ILE A 188 3.34 -6.66 7.23
CA ILE A 188 2.97 -7.56 8.34
C ILE A 188 1.95 -8.62 7.94
N HIS A 189 1.42 -8.56 6.73
CA HIS A 189 0.41 -9.49 6.18
C HIS A 189 -0.87 -9.61 7.04
N LEU A 190 -1.15 -8.59 7.84
CA LEU A 190 -2.36 -8.50 8.68
C LEU A 190 -3.20 -7.31 8.23
N PRO A 191 -4.38 -7.54 7.65
CA PRO A 191 -5.27 -6.45 7.26
C PRO A 191 -5.90 -5.79 8.49
N GLY A 192 -6.11 -4.47 8.42
CA GLY A 192 -6.77 -3.74 9.50
C GLY A 192 -6.77 -2.23 9.30
N VAL A 193 -7.64 -1.56 10.05
CA VAL A 193 -7.73 -0.11 10.10
C VAL A 193 -7.49 0.34 11.54
N LEU A 194 -6.51 1.21 11.73
CA LEU A 194 -6.10 1.71 13.05
C LEU A 194 -6.24 3.22 13.09
N SER A 195 -6.96 3.74 14.08
CA SER A 195 -6.95 5.17 14.39
C SER A 195 -5.61 5.55 15.01
N LEU A 196 -5.08 6.73 14.63
CA LEU A 196 -3.81 7.25 15.11
C LEU A 196 -4.08 8.49 16.00
N PRO A 197 -4.30 8.31 17.31
CA PRO A 197 -4.66 9.39 18.21
C PRO A 197 -3.48 10.32 18.51
N GLY A 198 -3.79 11.52 19.06
CA GLY A 198 -2.78 12.46 19.56
C GLY A 198 -2.07 13.29 18.49
N LEU A 199 -2.58 13.35 17.26
CA LEU A 199 -1.96 14.06 16.13
C LEU A 199 -2.59 15.43 15.81
N GLY A 200 -3.54 15.90 16.64
CA GLY A 200 -4.25 17.17 16.43
C GLY A 200 -5.33 17.13 15.33
N ARG A 201 -5.40 16.06 14.54
CA ARG A 201 -6.46 15.79 13.56
C ARG A 201 -6.61 14.27 13.37
N PRO A 202 -7.77 13.81 12.87
CA PRO A 202 -7.96 12.42 12.50
C PRO A 202 -6.96 11.98 11.40
N LEU A 203 -6.28 10.87 11.64
CA LEU A 203 -5.42 10.17 10.69
C LEU A 203 -5.55 8.68 10.96
N TRP A 204 -5.62 7.85 9.91
CA TRP A 204 -5.73 6.41 10.04
C TRP A 204 -4.63 5.68 9.29
N ALA A 205 -4.16 4.58 9.88
CA ALA A 205 -3.35 3.59 9.18
C ALA A 205 -4.27 2.49 8.65
N VAL A 206 -4.20 2.25 7.33
CA VAL A 206 -4.92 1.16 6.66
C VAL A 206 -3.90 0.13 6.20
N GLN A 207 -3.93 -1.04 6.83
CA GLN A 207 -3.04 -2.14 6.52
C GLN A 207 -3.72 -3.11 5.55
N ALA A 208 -2.99 -3.53 4.52
CA ALA A 208 -3.41 -4.62 3.67
C ALA A 208 -2.82 -5.96 4.15
N GLY A 209 -3.56 -7.03 3.91
CA GLY A 209 -3.02 -8.38 4.02
C GLY A 209 -2.26 -8.78 2.75
N THR A 210 -1.99 -10.06 2.62
CA THR A 210 -1.35 -10.64 1.43
C THR A 210 -2.36 -10.74 0.30
N ALA A 211 -2.10 -10.03 -0.81
CA ALA A 211 -3.06 -9.94 -1.91
C ALA A 211 -3.29 -11.29 -2.63
N VAL A 212 -2.23 -11.93 -3.13
CA VAL A 212 -2.36 -13.11 -4.00
C VAL A 212 -1.41 -14.27 -3.65
N SER A 213 -0.46 -14.08 -2.74
CA SER A 213 0.53 -15.13 -2.44
C SER A 213 0.06 -16.13 -1.39
N SER A 214 0.73 -17.27 -1.34
CA SER A 214 0.54 -18.29 -0.30
C SER A 214 1.12 -17.88 1.06
N ARG A 215 1.79 -16.72 1.16
CA ARG A 215 2.42 -16.20 2.37
C ARG A 215 1.44 -15.46 3.28
N THR A 216 0.28 -16.02 3.50
CA THR A 216 -0.67 -15.46 4.46
C THR A 216 -0.18 -15.63 5.89
N ARG A 217 -0.61 -14.78 6.79
CA ARG A 217 -0.20 -14.81 8.19
C ARG A 217 -1.30 -15.38 9.08
N ARG A 218 -0.93 -16.19 10.06
CA ARG A 218 -1.84 -16.82 11.05
C ARG A 218 -2.98 -17.61 10.41
N GLY A 219 -2.75 -18.20 9.23
CA GLY A 219 -3.79 -18.97 8.52
C GLY A 219 -4.94 -18.12 7.98
N GLY A 220 -4.81 -16.79 7.98
CA GLY A 220 -5.81 -15.89 7.40
C GLY A 220 -5.91 -16.02 5.88
N PRO A 221 -7.02 -15.58 5.28
CA PRO A 221 -7.20 -15.57 3.83
C PRO A 221 -6.32 -14.53 3.14
N ASN A 222 -6.16 -14.64 1.83
CA ASN A 222 -5.72 -13.52 1.01
C ASN A 222 -6.72 -12.37 1.14
N SER A 223 -6.26 -11.14 1.23
CA SER A 223 -7.14 -9.99 1.43
C SER A 223 -6.64 -8.73 0.73
N VAL A 224 -7.59 -7.89 0.34
CA VAL A 224 -7.36 -6.59 -0.29
C VAL A 224 -8.27 -5.54 0.35
N ASN A 225 -7.94 -4.25 0.20
CA ASN A 225 -8.83 -3.18 0.66
C ASN A 225 -9.37 -2.39 -0.54
N LEU A 226 -10.67 -2.09 -0.51
CA LEU A 226 -11.33 -1.21 -1.46
C LEU A 226 -11.75 0.06 -0.72
N LEU A 227 -11.23 1.22 -1.15
CA LEU A 227 -11.53 2.50 -0.55
C LEU A 227 -12.44 3.31 -1.48
N ARG A 228 -13.50 3.91 -0.92
CA ARG A 228 -14.45 4.76 -1.67
C ARG A 228 -14.47 6.16 -1.08
N TRP A 229 -14.32 7.15 -1.94
CA TRP A 229 -14.24 8.56 -1.56
C TRP A 229 -15.11 9.44 -2.45
N GLY A 230 -15.57 10.57 -1.90
CA GLY A 230 -16.25 11.60 -2.68
C GLY A 230 -17.75 11.35 -2.90
N SER A 231 -18.44 10.68 -1.96
CA SER A 231 -19.89 10.58 -1.98
C SER A 231 -20.52 11.94 -1.70
N ALA A 232 -21.38 12.43 -2.60
CA ALA A 232 -22.13 13.67 -2.40
C ALA A 232 -23.07 13.60 -1.18
N ALA A 233 -23.60 12.41 -0.86
CA ALA A 233 -24.49 12.19 0.28
C ALA A 233 -23.76 12.27 1.63
N LYS A 234 -22.43 12.06 1.65
CA LYS A 234 -21.60 12.07 2.87
C LYS A 234 -20.26 12.74 2.60
N PRO A 235 -20.21 14.06 2.54
CA PRO A 235 -18.97 14.80 2.32
C PRO A 235 -17.94 14.49 3.41
N GLY A 236 -16.70 14.24 2.98
CA GLY A 236 -15.59 13.96 3.88
C GLY A 236 -15.54 12.53 4.45
N GLU A 237 -16.50 11.66 4.11
CA GLU A 237 -16.44 10.24 4.49
C GLU A 237 -15.60 9.44 3.49
N CYS A 238 -14.64 8.67 3.99
CA CYS A 238 -13.95 7.61 3.27
C CYS A 238 -14.42 6.26 3.81
N VAL A 239 -14.90 5.39 2.94
CA VAL A 239 -15.30 4.03 3.30
C VAL A 239 -14.20 3.07 2.92
N VAL A 240 -13.63 2.35 3.89
CA VAL A 240 -12.64 1.29 3.71
C VAL A 240 -13.32 -0.05 3.87
N GLN A 241 -13.37 -0.84 2.80
CA GLN A 241 -13.88 -2.21 2.80
C GLN A 241 -12.72 -3.19 2.68
N ARG A 242 -12.62 -4.12 3.63
CA ARG A 242 -11.75 -5.28 3.50
C ARG A 242 -12.50 -6.37 2.74
N TRP A 243 -11.84 -6.92 1.75
CA TRP A 243 -12.31 -8.04 0.93
C TRP A 243 -11.38 -9.23 1.11
N ASP A 244 -11.92 -10.36 1.50
CA ASP A 244 -11.18 -11.60 1.72
C ASP A 244 -11.51 -12.63 0.65
N TYR A 245 -10.50 -13.42 0.25
CA TYR A 245 -10.68 -14.51 -0.70
C TYR A 245 -11.33 -15.72 -0.02
N GLY A 246 -12.54 -16.06 -0.46
CA GLY A 246 -13.25 -17.27 -0.10
C GLY A 246 -12.81 -18.44 -0.97
N ALA A 247 -12.12 -19.43 -0.40
CA ALA A 247 -11.62 -20.57 -1.15
C ALA A 247 -12.74 -21.45 -1.74
N ALA A 248 -13.86 -21.58 -1.04
CA ALA A 248 -15.02 -22.34 -1.52
C ALA A 248 -15.74 -21.63 -2.68
N GLN A 249 -15.82 -20.31 -2.64
CA GLN A 249 -16.46 -19.46 -3.64
C GLN A 249 -15.53 -19.06 -4.78
N GLN A 250 -14.23 -19.23 -4.60
CA GLN A 250 -13.14 -18.81 -5.50
C GLN A 250 -13.22 -17.33 -5.91
N ARG A 251 -13.69 -16.46 -5.00
CA ARG A 251 -13.82 -15.02 -5.22
C ARG A 251 -13.54 -14.22 -3.96
N PHE A 252 -13.28 -12.93 -4.14
CA PHE A 252 -13.22 -11.99 -3.02
C PHE A 252 -14.63 -11.56 -2.61
N GLU A 253 -14.85 -11.48 -1.29
CA GLU A 253 -16.11 -11.01 -0.70
C GLU A 253 -15.81 -9.96 0.38
N ALA A 254 -16.66 -8.95 0.47
CA ALA A 254 -16.53 -7.92 1.50
C ALA A 254 -16.84 -8.51 2.87
N VAL A 255 -15.89 -8.44 3.81
CA VAL A 255 -16.01 -9.02 5.15
C VAL A 255 -16.08 -7.98 6.27
N SER A 256 -15.65 -6.76 5.99
CA SER A 256 -15.79 -5.64 6.93
C SER A 256 -15.83 -4.30 6.21
N GLU A 257 -16.47 -3.32 6.86
CA GLU A 257 -16.54 -1.94 6.41
C GLU A 257 -16.20 -1.00 7.58
N THR A 258 -15.31 -0.05 7.34
CA THR A 258 -14.95 0.99 8.30
C THR A 258 -15.16 2.35 7.66
N ARG A 259 -15.91 3.23 8.32
CA ARG A 259 -16.19 4.60 7.87
C ARG A 259 -15.26 5.56 8.57
N LEU A 260 -14.52 6.31 7.82
CA LEU A 260 -13.49 7.25 8.28
C LEU A 260 -13.91 8.67 7.89
N GLN A 261 -13.88 9.58 8.86
CA GLN A 261 -14.19 10.99 8.60
C GLN A 261 -12.88 11.77 8.41
N ALA A 262 -12.62 12.24 7.19
CA ALA A 262 -11.49 13.11 6.90
C ALA A 262 -11.77 14.54 7.39
N SER A 263 -10.76 15.20 7.95
CA SER A 263 -10.85 16.63 8.31
C SER A 263 -10.65 17.52 7.09
N ARG A 264 -11.52 18.48 6.93
CA ARG A 264 -11.48 19.50 5.86
C ARG A 264 -11.20 20.89 6.41
#